data_cf7fd1a0738f7ef5df7c1903fb55cf4e
#
_entry.id   cf7fd1a0738f7ef5df7c1903fb55cf4e
#
_cell.length_a   1.000
_cell.length_b   1.000
_cell.length_c   1.000
_cell.angle_alpha   90.00
_cell.angle_beta   90.00
_cell.angle_gamma   90.00
#
_symmetry.space_group_name_H-M   'P 1'
#
loop_
_entity.id
_entity.type
_entity.pdbx_description
1 polymer ?
#
loop_
_entity_poly.entity_id
_entity_poly.type
_entity_poly.pdbx_seq_one_letter_code
_entity_poly.pdbx_strand_id
1 'polypeptide(L)'
;MSEKPQRVTSRDTRDAIDALLAGRAVPVETTKVFGCSVKWSDKRGSATQSLETWAKEEVGLKLIDEKGIRALVKNDGKKLRLINVWATWCGPCLIELPEFVTMNRMYRRRDFELVTISADSPEEKQKALEALTQKQVSAANYLFDGNDKYKLMDAVDEKSSGPLPHTVLVAPGGKVLYSKSGACEPMEIKRAIVGYLGRTYK
;
A
#
# COMPACT_ATOMS: atom_id res chain seq x y z
N MET A 1 8.76 -16.85 -11.02
CA MET A 1 8.33 -17.92 -11.95
C MET A 1 7.35 -17.31 -12.91
N SER A 2 7.66 -17.26 -14.21
CA SER A 2 6.68 -16.84 -15.20
C SER A 2 5.74 -18.03 -15.43
N GLU A 3 4.47 -17.90 -15.03
CA GLU A 3 3.46 -18.87 -15.44
C GLU A 3 3.44 -18.94 -16.96
N LYS A 4 3.70 -20.12 -17.48
CA LYS A 4 3.53 -20.37 -18.92
C LYS A 4 2.07 -20.08 -19.26
N PRO A 5 1.78 -19.33 -20.33
CA PRO A 5 0.40 -19.07 -20.72
C PRO A 5 -0.32 -20.41 -20.91
N GLN A 6 -1.46 -20.56 -20.26
CA GLN A 6 -2.28 -21.77 -20.42
C GLN A 6 -2.60 -21.95 -21.91
N ARG A 7 -2.41 -23.18 -22.39
CA ARG A 7 -2.70 -23.51 -23.77
C ARG A 7 -4.19 -23.32 -24.02
N VAL A 8 -4.53 -22.58 -25.07
CA VAL A 8 -5.92 -22.41 -25.49
C VAL A 8 -6.52 -23.79 -25.78
N THR A 9 -7.56 -24.17 -25.04
CA THR A 9 -8.21 -25.49 -25.13
C THR A 9 -9.50 -25.47 -25.96
N SER A 10 -10.10 -24.28 -26.19
CA SER A 10 -11.29 -24.10 -27.02
C SER A 10 -11.19 -22.79 -27.81
N ARG A 11 -11.96 -22.70 -28.87
CA ARG A 11 -12.07 -21.52 -29.75
C ARG A 11 -13.52 -21.07 -29.91
N ASP A 12 -14.28 -21.12 -28.81
CA ASP A 12 -15.73 -20.93 -28.76
C ASP A 12 -16.23 -19.71 -29.54
N THR A 13 -15.54 -18.57 -29.46
CA THR A 13 -15.89 -17.35 -30.22
C THR A 13 -15.78 -17.57 -31.74
N ARG A 14 -14.71 -18.22 -32.18
CA ARG A 14 -14.50 -18.50 -33.61
C ARG A 14 -15.53 -19.50 -34.12
N ASP A 15 -15.73 -20.57 -33.38
CA ASP A 15 -16.68 -21.63 -33.75
C ASP A 15 -18.12 -21.10 -33.76
N ALA A 16 -18.47 -20.16 -32.89
CA ALA A 16 -19.74 -19.45 -32.89
C ALA A 16 -19.92 -18.60 -34.15
N ILE A 17 -18.89 -17.83 -34.55
CA ILE A 17 -18.92 -16.99 -35.75
C ILE A 17 -19.05 -17.88 -37.00
N ASP A 18 -18.24 -18.94 -37.10
CA ASP A 18 -18.28 -19.87 -38.23
C ASP A 18 -19.63 -20.60 -38.35
N ALA A 19 -20.27 -20.93 -37.23
CA ALA A 19 -21.60 -21.50 -37.18
C ALA A 19 -22.66 -20.53 -37.73
N LEU A 20 -22.62 -19.25 -37.24
CA LEU A 20 -23.57 -18.21 -37.67
C LEU A 20 -23.43 -17.89 -39.17
N LEU A 21 -22.20 -17.78 -39.67
CA LEU A 21 -21.93 -17.54 -41.07
C LEU A 21 -22.43 -18.69 -41.98
N ALA A 22 -22.43 -19.91 -41.43
CA ALA A 22 -22.94 -21.10 -42.13
C ALA A 22 -24.44 -21.37 -41.92
N GLY A 23 -25.17 -20.45 -41.25
CA GLY A 23 -26.60 -20.61 -40.93
C GLY A 23 -26.91 -21.76 -39.98
N ARG A 24 -25.93 -22.20 -39.18
CA ARG A 24 -26.07 -23.30 -38.21
C ARG A 24 -26.25 -22.76 -36.79
N ALA A 25 -26.82 -23.57 -35.91
CA ALA A 25 -26.89 -23.24 -34.48
C ALA A 25 -25.48 -23.13 -33.85
N VAL A 26 -25.31 -22.19 -32.92
CA VAL A 26 -24.06 -22.01 -32.19
C VAL A 26 -23.84 -23.20 -31.25
N PRO A 27 -22.70 -23.93 -31.33
CA PRO A 27 -22.49 -25.15 -30.54
C PRO A 27 -22.42 -24.90 -29.04
N VAL A 28 -21.88 -23.73 -28.63
CA VAL A 28 -21.74 -23.32 -27.24
C VAL A 28 -22.30 -21.90 -27.10
N GLU A 29 -23.55 -21.79 -26.64
CA GLU A 29 -24.23 -20.48 -26.50
C GLU A 29 -23.68 -19.64 -25.36
N THR A 30 -23.17 -20.26 -24.32
CA THR A 30 -22.68 -19.59 -23.13
C THR A 30 -21.36 -20.19 -22.65
N THR A 31 -20.36 -19.36 -22.47
CA THR A 31 -19.06 -19.78 -21.94
C THR A 31 -18.84 -19.28 -20.51
N LYS A 32 -18.13 -20.05 -19.69
CA LYS A 32 -17.71 -19.63 -18.35
C LYS A 32 -16.54 -18.67 -18.46
N VAL A 33 -16.76 -17.41 -18.08
CA VAL A 33 -15.75 -16.34 -18.18
C VAL A 33 -14.92 -16.27 -16.90
N PHE A 34 -13.60 -16.31 -17.05
CA PHE A 34 -12.64 -16.00 -16.01
C PHE A 34 -11.90 -14.71 -16.34
N GLY A 35 -11.87 -13.76 -15.44
CA GLY A 35 -11.14 -12.51 -15.65
C GLY A 35 -11.61 -11.39 -14.71
N CYS A 36 -10.97 -10.23 -14.83
CA CYS A 36 -11.42 -9.04 -14.13
C CYS A 36 -12.77 -8.59 -14.70
N SER A 37 -13.74 -8.31 -13.81
CA SER A 37 -15.01 -7.76 -14.24
C SER A 37 -14.80 -6.38 -14.86
N VAL A 38 -15.37 -6.13 -16.04
CA VAL A 38 -15.40 -4.81 -16.66
C VAL A 38 -16.17 -3.87 -15.72
N LYS A 39 -15.61 -2.67 -15.50
CA LYS A 39 -16.29 -1.63 -14.70
C LYS A 39 -17.30 -0.90 -15.57
N TRP A 40 -18.53 -1.40 -15.57
CA TRP A 40 -19.64 -0.74 -16.23
C TRP A 40 -20.10 0.53 -15.50
N SER A 41 -20.85 1.38 -16.16
CA SER A 41 -21.37 2.63 -15.61
C SER A 41 -22.23 2.45 -14.35
N ASP A 42 -22.93 1.33 -14.24
CA ASP A 42 -23.73 0.92 -13.08
C ASP A 42 -22.87 0.66 -11.82
N LYS A 43 -21.59 0.36 -11.98
CA LYS A 43 -20.66 0.17 -10.87
C LYS A 43 -20.01 1.47 -10.35
N ARG A 44 -20.34 2.63 -10.93
CA ARG A 44 -19.84 3.93 -10.45
C ARG A 44 -20.24 4.18 -8.99
N GLY A 45 -21.46 3.82 -8.60
CA GLY A 45 -21.94 3.93 -7.23
C GLY A 45 -21.07 3.20 -6.20
N SER A 46 -20.53 2.03 -6.53
CA SER A 46 -19.65 1.28 -5.62
C SER A 46 -18.29 1.97 -5.39
N ALA A 47 -17.77 2.67 -6.39
CA ALA A 47 -16.54 3.44 -6.26
C ALA A 47 -16.76 4.67 -5.36
N THR A 48 -17.86 5.40 -5.57
CA THR A 48 -18.24 6.55 -4.73
C THR A 48 -18.46 6.12 -3.29
N GLN A 49 -19.20 5.03 -3.06
CA GLN A 49 -19.43 4.49 -1.72
C GLN A 49 -18.11 4.06 -1.04
N SER A 50 -17.15 3.50 -1.79
CA SER A 50 -15.85 3.17 -1.23
C SER A 50 -15.08 4.42 -0.81
N LEU A 51 -15.11 5.50 -1.60
CA LEU A 51 -14.47 6.77 -1.26
C LEU A 51 -15.09 7.40 -0.02
N GLU A 52 -16.42 7.40 0.07
CA GLU A 52 -17.15 7.89 1.26
C GLU A 52 -16.83 7.08 2.52
N THR A 53 -16.73 5.75 2.39
CA THR A 53 -16.32 4.88 3.50
C THR A 53 -14.91 5.20 3.96
N TRP A 54 -13.98 5.38 3.03
CA TRP A 54 -12.60 5.74 3.36
C TRP A 54 -12.47 7.14 3.97
N ALA A 55 -13.31 8.09 3.55
CA ALA A 55 -13.33 9.44 4.13
C ALA A 55 -13.79 9.47 5.60
N LYS A 56 -14.53 8.45 6.02
CA LYS A 56 -15.04 8.30 7.41
C LYS A 56 -14.12 7.47 8.30
N GLU A 57 -13.02 6.92 7.78
CA GLU A 57 -12.07 6.15 8.58
C GLU A 57 -11.38 7.07 9.60
N GLU A 58 -11.31 6.58 10.83
CA GLU A 58 -10.65 7.29 11.92
C GLU A 58 -9.15 7.40 11.67
N VAL A 59 -8.61 8.59 11.90
CA VAL A 59 -7.18 8.88 11.85
C VAL A 59 -6.71 9.19 13.27
N GLY A 60 -5.94 8.29 13.85
CA GLY A 60 -5.36 8.47 15.18
C GLY A 60 -3.84 8.71 15.09
N LEU A 61 -3.27 9.24 16.18
CA LEU A 61 -1.82 9.45 16.34
C LEU A 61 -1.40 9.09 17.77
N LYS A 62 -0.54 8.09 17.92
CA LYS A 62 -0.04 7.59 19.22
C LYS A 62 1.42 7.99 19.40
N LEU A 63 1.85 8.15 20.64
CA LEU A 63 3.28 8.31 20.95
C LEU A 63 3.99 6.97 20.81
N ILE A 64 5.25 7.01 20.42
CA ILE A 64 6.12 5.85 20.32
C ILE A 64 7.55 6.23 20.70
N ASP A 65 8.17 5.42 21.54
CA ASP A 65 9.58 5.57 21.93
C ASP A 65 10.52 4.81 20.98
N GLU A 66 11.81 4.98 21.17
CA GLU A 66 12.85 4.29 20.41
C GLU A 66 12.69 2.75 20.44
N LYS A 67 12.37 2.20 21.60
CA LYS A 67 12.15 0.76 21.76
C LYS A 67 10.97 0.25 20.95
N GLY A 68 9.87 1.00 20.95
CA GLY A 68 8.70 0.72 20.14
C GLY A 68 9.01 0.75 18.63
N ILE A 69 9.80 1.74 18.19
CA ILE A 69 10.23 1.83 16.79
C ILE A 69 11.09 0.63 16.39
N ARG A 70 12.08 0.24 17.22
CA ARG A 70 12.88 -0.97 16.95
C ARG A 70 12.02 -2.24 16.89
N ALA A 71 10.97 -2.33 17.70
CA ALA A 71 10.01 -3.43 17.64
C ALA A 71 9.18 -3.41 16.34
N LEU A 72 8.81 -2.23 15.83
CA LEU A 72 8.18 -2.10 14.53
C LEU A 72 9.09 -2.59 13.39
N VAL A 73 10.36 -2.24 13.41
CA VAL A 73 11.35 -2.64 12.39
C VAL A 73 11.69 -4.13 12.51
N LYS A 74 11.80 -4.67 13.71
CA LYS A 74 12.00 -6.10 13.95
C LYS A 74 10.89 -6.94 13.33
N ASN A 75 9.69 -6.41 13.30
CA ASN A 75 8.53 -6.99 12.65
C ASN A 75 8.29 -8.47 12.99
N ASP A 76 8.07 -8.77 14.26
CA ASP A 76 7.73 -10.12 14.73
C ASP A 76 6.31 -10.57 14.29
N GLY A 77 5.60 -9.71 13.55
CA GLY A 77 4.28 -9.98 12.99
C GLY A 77 4.30 -10.84 11.73
N LYS A 78 3.13 -11.01 11.11
CA LYS A 78 2.96 -11.79 9.88
C LYS A 78 2.84 -10.91 8.62
N LYS A 79 2.69 -9.60 8.78
CA LYS A 79 2.44 -8.67 7.68
C LYS A 79 3.72 -8.05 7.16
N LEU A 80 3.78 -7.84 5.86
CA LEU A 80 4.74 -6.95 5.24
C LEU A 80 4.44 -5.53 5.71
N ARG A 81 5.42 -4.84 6.29
CA ARG A 81 5.26 -3.52 6.90
C ARG A 81 6.00 -2.46 6.10
N LEU A 82 5.26 -1.45 5.65
CA LEU A 82 5.81 -0.24 5.05
C LEU A 82 5.86 0.84 6.14
N ILE A 83 7.07 1.28 6.50
CA ILE A 83 7.31 2.32 7.50
C ILE A 83 7.75 3.57 6.75
N ASN A 84 7.07 4.70 6.99
CA ASN A 84 7.45 6.00 6.46
C ASN A 84 7.69 6.99 7.61
N VAL A 85 8.88 7.59 7.65
CA VAL A 85 9.24 8.66 8.58
C VAL A 85 9.05 10.00 7.88
N TRP A 86 8.30 10.88 8.50
CA TRP A 86 7.88 12.16 7.93
C TRP A 86 7.81 13.26 8.99
N ALA A 87 7.54 14.50 8.59
CA ALA A 87 7.26 15.60 9.52
C ALA A 87 6.36 16.65 8.84
N THR A 88 5.68 17.47 9.64
CA THR A 88 4.81 18.55 9.13
C THR A 88 5.58 19.67 8.43
N TRP A 89 6.83 19.89 8.77
CA TRP A 89 7.74 20.85 8.14
C TRP A 89 8.48 20.29 6.92
N CYS A 90 8.30 19.00 6.61
CA CYS A 90 8.94 18.34 5.48
C CYS A 90 8.00 18.39 4.24
N GLY A 91 8.21 19.35 3.35
CA GLY A 91 7.40 19.53 2.15
C GLY A 91 7.31 18.28 1.26
N PRO A 92 8.44 17.64 0.88
CA PRO A 92 8.41 16.38 0.12
C PRO A 92 7.63 15.27 0.81
N CYS A 93 7.69 15.15 2.15
CA CYS A 93 6.94 14.17 2.92
C CYS A 93 5.43 14.34 2.72
N LEU A 94 4.93 15.58 2.82
CA LEU A 94 3.52 15.89 2.66
C LEU A 94 3.00 15.63 1.23
N ILE A 95 3.89 15.70 0.24
CA ILE A 95 3.58 15.37 -1.17
C ILE A 95 3.44 13.86 -1.35
N GLU A 96 4.27 13.04 -0.66
CA GLU A 96 4.25 11.58 -0.78
C GLU A 96 3.10 10.89 -0.03
N LEU A 97 2.64 11.45 1.09
CA LEU A 97 1.63 10.81 1.95
C LEU A 97 0.40 10.28 1.19
N PRO A 98 -0.19 10.99 0.19
CA PRO A 98 -1.31 10.45 -0.60
C PRO A 98 -0.98 9.16 -1.36
N GLU A 99 0.27 8.96 -1.80
CA GLU A 99 0.69 7.73 -2.45
C GLU A 99 0.74 6.56 -1.45
N PHE A 100 1.20 6.79 -0.23
CA PHE A 100 1.16 5.77 0.84
C PHE A 100 -0.28 5.42 1.24
N VAL A 101 -1.18 6.41 1.31
CA VAL A 101 -2.62 6.17 1.50
C VAL A 101 -3.16 5.27 0.40
N THR A 102 -2.81 5.55 -0.86
CA THR A 102 -3.19 4.73 -2.00
C THR A 102 -2.67 3.29 -1.86
N MET A 103 -1.39 3.11 -1.50
CA MET A 103 -0.80 1.78 -1.27
C MET A 103 -1.49 1.05 -0.11
N ASN A 104 -1.79 1.75 1.00
CA ASN A 104 -2.53 1.18 2.12
C ASN A 104 -3.91 0.67 1.68
N ARG A 105 -4.67 1.46 0.95
CA ARG A 105 -5.98 1.07 0.41
C ARG A 105 -5.91 -0.11 -0.56
N MET A 106 -4.84 -0.18 -1.37
CA MET A 106 -4.63 -1.28 -2.32
C MET A 106 -4.27 -2.60 -1.64
N TYR A 107 -3.47 -2.56 -0.58
CA TYR A 107 -2.82 -3.77 -0.05
C TYR A 107 -3.27 -4.17 1.36
N ARG A 108 -3.94 -3.32 2.16
CA ARG A 108 -4.31 -3.60 3.57
C ARG A 108 -5.24 -4.80 3.78
N ARG A 109 -5.90 -5.30 2.73
CA ARG A 109 -6.70 -6.54 2.77
C ARG A 109 -5.87 -7.80 2.53
N ARG A 110 -4.56 -7.63 2.37
CA ARG A 110 -3.56 -8.69 2.26
C ARG A 110 -2.68 -8.66 3.51
N ASP A 111 -1.66 -9.51 3.56
CA ASP A 111 -0.66 -9.49 4.65
C ASP A 111 0.25 -8.25 4.50
N PHE A 112 -0.33 -7.06 4.60
CA PHE A 112 0.32 -5.75 4.46
C PHE A 112 -0.22 -4.77 5.49
N GLU A 113 0.65 -3.88 5.98
CA GLU A 113 0.28 -2.74 6.80
C GLU A 113 1.18 -1.53 6.52
N LEU A 114 0.59 -0.34 6.62
CA LEU A 114 1.28 0.93 6.59
C LEU A 114 1.46 1.44 8.02
N VAL A 115 2.68 1.88 8.32
CA VAL A 115 3.03 2.56 9.56
C VAL A 115 3.64 3.91 9.19
N THR A 116 3.19 4.99 9.83
CA THR A 116 3.83 6.30 9.69
C THR A 116 4.41 6.73 11.04
N ILE A 117 5.57 7.36 11.03
CA ILE A 117 6.22 7.89 12.24
C ILE A 117 6.55 9.35 11.98
N SER A 118 5.92 10.25 12.73
CA SER A 118 6.23 11.68 12.69
C SER A 118 7.49 11.98 13.51
N ALA A 119 8.38 12.77 12.92
CA ALA A 119 9.56 13.34 13.54
C ALA A 119 9.31 14.77 14.09
N ASP A 120 8.04 15.19 14.15
CA ASP A 120 7.68 16.44 14.84
C ASP A 120 7.95 16.33 16.34
N SER A 121 8.03 17.45 17.05
CA SER A 121 8.15 17.41 18.50
C SER A 121 6.84 16.96 19.17
N PRO A 122 6.88 16.36 20.37
CA PRO A 122 5.67 15.94 21.07
C PRO A 122 4.64 17.05 21.27
N GLU A 123 5.09 18.30 21.41
CA GLU A 123 4.24 19.50 21.55
C GLU A 123 3.46 19.81 20.27
N GLU A 124 3.96 19.38 19.11
CA GLU A 124 3.32 19.57 17.79
C GLU A 124 2.35 18.44 17.43
N LYS A 125 2.01 17.53 18.36
CA LYS A 125 1.14 16.39 18.14
C LYS A 125 -0.17 16.75 17.42
N GLN A 126 -0.81 17.85 17.81
CA GLN A 126 -2.06 18.28 17.21
C GLN A 126 -1.88 18.65 15.74
N LYS A 127 -0.81 19.36 15.40
CA LYS A 127 -0.47 19.75 14.04
C LYS A 127 -0.18 18.53 13.16
N ALA A 128 0.55 17.55 13.71
CA ALA A 128 0.81 16.29 13.00
C ALA A 128 -0.48 15.49 12.76
N LEU A 129 -1.39 15.42 13.75
CA LEU A 129 -2.69 14.78 13.60
C LEU A 129 -3.57 15.47 12.55
N GLU A 130 -3.58 16.79 12.52
CA GLU A 130 -4.32 17.57 11.51
C GLU A 130 -3.81 17.28 10.09
N ALA A 131 -2.48 17.24 9.89
CA ALA A 131 -1.89 16.90 8.61
C ALA A 131 -2.27 15.48 8.14
N LEU A 132 -2.23 14.49 9.04
CA LEU A 132 -2.66 13.12 8.75
C LEU A 132 -4.16 13.06 8.41
N THR A 133 -4.99 13.79 9.14
CA THR A 133 -6.44 13.85 8.93
C THR A 133 -6.78 14.47 7.58
N GLN A 134 -6.15 15.59 7.21
CA GLN A 134 -6.32 16.22 5.91
C GLN A 134 -5.95 15.31 4.75
N LYS A 135 -4.95 14.44 4.93
CA LYS A 135 -4.50 13.45 3.93
C LYS A 135 -5.22 12.12 4.06
N GLN A 136 -6.13 11.96 5.04
CA GLN A 136 -6.87 10.72 5.30
C GLN A 136 -5.95 9.50 5.48
N VAL A 137 -4.89 9.65 6.26
CA VAL A 137 -3.92 8.59 6.55
C VAL A 137 -4.49 7.67 7.64
N SER A 138 -5.46 6.84 7.28
CA SER A 138 -6.05 5.81 8.15
C SER A 138 -5.15 4.59 8.25
N ALA A 139 -4.04 4.75 8.96
CA ALA A 139 -2.98 3.76 9.16
C ALA A 139 -2.56 3.72 10.63
N ALA A 140 -1.57 2.91 10.97
CA ALA A 140 -0.92 2.96 12.28
C ALA A 140 0.03 4.16 12.32
N ASN A 141 -0.43 5.29 12.87
CA ASN A 141 0.35 6.52 12.91
C ASN A 141 0.93 6.74 14.29
N TYR A 142 2.20 7.08 14.32
CA TYR A 142 2.96 7.36 15.54
C TYR A 142 3.64 8.71 15.45
N LEU A 143 3.82 9.34 16.62
CA LEU A 143 4.68 10.49 16.85
C LEU A 143 5.83 10.05 17.76
N PHE A 144 7.04 10.32 17.36
CA PHE A 144 8.20 9.98 18.16
C PHE A 144 8.19 10.75 19.50
N ASP A 145 8.23 9.99 20.60
CA ASP A 145 8.24 10.54 21.96
C ASP A 145 9.68 10.89 22.39
N GLY A 146 10.28 11.82 21.64
CA GLY A 146 11.65 12.26 21.89
C GLY A 146 12.03 13.42 20.97
N ASN A 147 13.03 14.20 21.39
CA ASN A 147 13.51 15.36 20.63
C ASN A 147 14.75 15.05 19.76
N ASP A 148 15.38 13.89 19.97
CA ASP A 148 16.57 13.49 19.23
C ASP A 148 16.20 12.72 17.96
N LYS A 149 16.20 13.45 16.85
CA LYS A 149 15.85 12.90 15.52
C LYS A 149 16.88 11.89 15.01
N TYR A 150 18.11 11.94 15.47
CA TYR A 150 19.12 10.93 15.10
C TYR A 150 18.78 9.58 15.75
N LYS A 151 18.35 9.57 17.00
CA LYS A 151 17.87 8.34 17.65
C LYS A 151 16.64 7.75 16.96
N LEU A 152 15.71 8.60 16.50
CA LEU A 152 14.60 8.15 15.68
C LEU A 152 15.10 7.44 14.43
N MET A 153 16.00 8.07 13.69
CA MET A 153 16.49 7.53 12.42
C MET A 153 17.29 6.24 12.63
N ASP A 154 18.17 6.18 13.63
CA ASP A 154 18.92 4.97 13.99
C ASP A 154 18.00 3.82 14.41
N ALA A 155 16.88 4.14 15.09
CA ALA A 155 15.90 3.11 15.46
C ALA A 155 15.14 2.53 14.26
N VAL A 156 14.96 3.32 13.20
CA VAL A 156 14.29 2.88 11.96
C VAL A 156 15.27 2.19 11.00
N ASP A 157 16.43 2.80 10.77
CA ASP A 157 17.44 2.28 9.86
C ASP A 157 18.82 2.89 10.20
N GLU A 158 19.69 2.11 10.81
CA GLU A 158 21.07 2.51 11.17
C GLU A 158 21.92 2.95 9.98
N LYS A 159 21.52 2.56 8.76
CA LYS A 159 22.20 2.94 7.51
C LYS A 159 21.63 4.19 6.87
N SER A 160 20.58 4.77 7.48
CA SER A 160 19.98 5.99 6.95
C SER A 160 20.95 7.15 6.99
N SER A 161 20.97 7.94 5.93
CA SER A 161 21.73 9.20 5.84
C SER A 161 21.04 10.39 6.56
N GLY A 162 19.87 10.17 7.16
CA GLY A 162 19.16 11.15 8.00
C GLY A 162 18.14 12.07 7.31
N PRO A 163 18.16 12.36 5.99
CA PRO A 163 17.16 13.25 5.39
C PRO A 163 15.77 12.61 5.34
N LEU A 164 14.74 13.45 5.57
CA LEU A 164 13.33 13.09 5.39
C LEU A 164 12.85 13.43 3.97
N PRO A 165 11.84 12.69 3.47
CA PRO A 165 11.24 11.49 4.07
C PRO A 165 12.19 10.30 4.12
N HIS A 166 11.93 9.31 4.98
CA HIS A 166 12.65 8.05 4.96
C HIS A 166 11.65 6.90 4.95
N THR A 167 11.83 5.97 4.01
CA THR A 167 10.86 4.89 3.77
C THR A 167 11.55 3.53 3.80
N VAL A 168 11.03 2.61 4.63
CA VAL A 168 11.55 1.25 4.77
C VAL A 168 10.42 0.25 4.57
N LEU A 169 10.66 -0.80 3.80
CA LEU A 169 9.76 -1.94 3.64
C LEU A 169 10.36 -3.16 4.33
N VAL A 170 9.69 -3.66 5.36
CA VAL A 170 10.20 -4.71 6.23
C VAL A 170 9.30 -5.94 6.17
N ALA A 171 9.87 -7.08 5.78
CA ALA A 171 9.19 -8.36 5.84
C ALA A 171 9.12 -8.90 7.28
N PRO A 172 8.22 -9.84 7.59
CA PRO A 172 8.22 -10.59 8.83
C PRO A 172 9.62 -11.12 9.18
N GLY A 173 10.02 -10.94 10.44
CA GLY A 173 11.35 -11.30 10.91
C GLY A 173 12.43 -10.23 10.66
N GLY A 174 12.04 -8.98 10.30
CA GLY A 174 12.95 -7.84 10.23
C GLY A 174 13.78 -7.73 8.95
N LYS A 175 13.53 -8.55 7.94
CA LYS A 175 14.26 -8.45 6.66
C LYS A 175 13.82 -7.20 5.91
N VAL A 176 14.75 -6.25 5.71
CA VAL A 176 14.53 -5.06 4.90
C VAL A 176 14.55 -5.43 3.42
N LEU A 177 13.46 -5.12 2.71
CA LEU A 177 13.31 -5.34 1.27
C LEU A 177 13.52 -4.07 0.44
N TYR A 178 13.30 -2.91 1.05
CA TYR A 178 13.50 -1.60 0.45
C TYR A 178 13.83 -0.60 1.54
N SER A 179 14.78 0.28 1.31
CA SER A 179 15.09 1.42 2.16
C SER A 179 15.54 2.59 1.29
N LYS A 180 15.01 3.79 1.56
CA LYS A 180 15.37 5.00 0.85
C LYS A 180 15.18 6.23 1.73
N SER A 181 16.20 7.08 1.79
CA SER A 181 16.14 8.44 2.31
C SER A 181 15.88 9.43 1.18
N GLY A 182 15.09 10.46 1.44
CA GLY A 182 14.57 11.39 0.44
C GLY A 182 13.32 10.84 -0.27
N ALA A 183 12.78 11.64 -1.19
CA ALA A 183 11.57 11.28 -1.93
C ALA A 183 11.71 9.94 -2.66
N CYS A 184 10.71 9.09 -2.54
CA CYS A 184 10.72 7.76 -3.16
C CYS A 184 9.87 7.73 -4.44
N GLU A 185 10.25 6.84 -5.35
CA GLU A 185 9.45 6.55 -6.53
C GLU A 185 8.37 5.53 -6.17
N PRO A 186 7.06 5.91 -6.22
CA PRO A 186 5.97 5.02 -5.77
C PRO A 186 5.95 3.66 -6.47
N MET A 187 6.37 3.62 -7.74
CA MET A 187 6.39 2.38 -8.50
C MET A 187 7.47 1.39 -8.03
N GLU A 188 8.60 1.87 -7.49
CA GLU A 188 9.62 1.01 -6.90
C GLU A 188 9.08 0.28 -5.68
N ILE A 189 8.40 1.02 -4.78
CA ILE A 189 7.77 0.45 -3.58
C ILE A 189 6.67 -0.55 -3.97
N LYS A 190 5.79 -0.19 -4.91
CA LYS A 190 4.72 -1.08 -5.41
C LYS A 190 5.30 -2.37 -6.00
N ARG A 191 6.42 -2.30 -6.74
CA ARG A 191 7.10 -3.49 -7.25
C ARG A 191 7.66 -4.36 -6.13
N ALA A 192 8.28 -3.78 -5.11
CA ALA A 192 8.80 -4.51 -3.96
C ALA A 192 7.67 -5.20 -3.17
N ILE A 193 6.55 -4.49 -2.93
CA ILE A 193 5.35 -5.05 -2.28
C ILE A 193 4.80 -6.23 -3.07
N VAL A 194 4.58 -6.07 -4.38
CA VAL A 194 4.03 -7.13 -5.26
C VAL A 194 5.03 -8.28 -5.42
N GLY A 195 6.32 -7.99 -5.44
CA GLY A 195 7.38 -9.01 -5.47
C GLY A 195 7.32 -9.95 -4.26
N TYR A 196 6.99 -9.40 -3.09
CA TYR A 196 6.84 -10.18 -1.86
C TYR A 196 5.48 -10.85 -1.73
N LEU A 197 4.39 -10.10 -1.91
CA LEU A 197 3.01 -10.59 -1.71
C LEU A 197 2.48 -11.44 -2.87
N GLY A 198 3.12 -11.40 -4.04
CA GLY A 198 2.58 -11.96 -5.27
C GLY A 198 1.55 -11.05 -5.93
N ARG A 199 1.07 -11.42 -7.12
CA ARG A 199 0.13 -10.60 -7.92
C ARG A 199 -1.34 -10.88 -7.61
N THR A 200 -1.64 -12.02 -7.01
CA THR A 200 -3.02 -12.47 -6.76
C THR A 200 -3.38 -12.39 -5.29
N TYR A 201 -4.65 -12.13 -5.00
CA TYR A 201 -5.22 -12.31 -3.67
C TYR A 201 -5.36 -13.82 -3.41
N LYS A 202 -4.90 -14.25 -2.25
CA LYS A 202 -5.10 -15.64 -1.77
C LYS A 202 -6.47 -15.78 -1.15
#